data_c61e4c491dff9c8c7a153aa1cd1fc03c
#
_entry.id   c61e4c491dff9c8c7a153aa1cd1fc03c
#
_cell.length_a   1.000
_cell.length_b   1.000
_cell.length_c   1.000
_cell.angle_alpha   90.00
_cell.angle_beta   90.00
_cell.angle_gamma   90.00
#
_symmetry.space_group_name_H-M   'P 1'
#
loop_
_entity.id
_entity.type
_entity.pdbx_description
1 polymer ?
#
loop_
_entity_poly.entity_id
_entity_poly.type
_entity_poly.pdbx_seq_one_letter_code
_entity_poly.pdbx_strand_id
1 'polypeptide(L)'
;GLVGSEMCIRDRYYMDLDLYRYFIGRADQSVNESIMVKRVDQQLRVTKHMIDCQDLDALKDQRRLHAYMVHYLSVMMAVSDIFLLLDGSDEAKAKRTGLWQYLKDHVSTGVYRAVRYNLGGLTDLKFPGGDKLTLGVYRQLRKIFKFN
;
A
#
# COMPACT_ATOMS: atom_id res chain seq x y z
N GLY A 1 10.79 18.66 -15.49
CA GLY A 1 11.07 17.75 -14.43
C GLY A 1 12.44 17.08 -14.51
N LEU A 2 12.91 16.67 -13.39
CA LEU A 2 14.23 16.04 -13.15
C LEU A 2 14.36 14.59 -13.69
N VAL A 3 13.33 14.06 -14.34
CA VAL A 3 13.28 12.64 -14.77
C VAL A 3 14.26 12.33 -15.90
N GLY A 4 14.67 13.33 -16.70
CA GLY A 4 15.63 13.12 -17.78
C GLY A 4 17.09 13.10 -17.36
N SER A 5 17.43 13.63 -16.18
CA SER A 5 18.83 13.72 -15.73
C SER A 5 19.36 12.42 -15.11
N GLU A 6 18.49 11.58 -14.54
CA GLU A 6 18.91 10.32 -13.92
C GLU A 6 19.39 9.27 -14.93
N MET A 7 18.83 9.27 -16.15
CA MET A 7 19.24 8.33 -17.19
C MET A 7 20.66 8.56 -17.74
N CYS A 8 21.24 9.76 -17.51
CA CYS A 8 22.58 10.11 -17.95
C CYS A 8 23.64 9.97 -16.85
N ILE A 9 23.24 9.66 -15.61
CA ILE A 9 24.17 9.51 -14.48
C ILE A 9 24.80 8.12 -14.56
N ARG A 10 26.09 8.04 -14.83
CA ARG A 10 26.85 6.79 -14.85
C ARG A 10 27.50 6.48 -13.51
N ASP A 11 27.84 7.51 -12.74
CA ASP A 11 28.56 7.38 -11.47
C ASP A 11 27.76 8.01 -10.33
N ARG A 12 27.82 7.37 -9.18
CA ARG A 12 27.22 7.87 -7.93
C ARG A 12 28.29 7.92 -6.87
N TYR A 13 28.44 9.08 -6.24
CA TYR A 13 29.31 9.25 -5.08
C TYR A 13 28.46 9.35 -3.81
N TYR A 14 28.71 8.47 -2.86
CA TYR A 14 28.07 8.54 -1.55
C TYR A 14 28.88 9.47 -0.65
N MET A 15 28.21 10.46 -0.07
CA MET A 15 28.77 11.33 0.97
C MET A 15 27.99 11.08 2.26
N ASP A 16 28.70 10.82 3.35
CA ASP A 16 28.11 10.68 4.68
C ASP A 16 27.87 12.08 5.31
N LEU A 17 26.99 12.83 4.66
CA LEU A 17 26.61 14.18 5.04
C LEU A 17 25.09 14.33 5.01
N ASP A 18 24.51 14.88 6.06
CA ASP A 18 23.10 15.27 6.13
C ASP A 18 22.86 16.53 5.29
N LEU A 19 22.74 16.36 3.96
CA LEU A 19 22.49 17.47 3.03
C LEU A 19 21.07 18.04 3.12
N TYR A 20 20.14 17.26 3.68
CA TYR A 20 18.75 17.65 3.81
C TYR A 20 18.16 17.16 5.13
N ARG A 21 17.61 18.08 5.91
CA ARG A 21 16.84 17.76 7.13
C ARG A 21 15.36 17.93 6.87
N TYR A 22 14.63 16.83 6.86
CA TYR A 22 13.19 16.84 6.67
C TYR A 22 12.48 16.93 8.01
N PHE A 23 11.71 18.00 8.22
CA PHE A 23 10.90 18.14 9.42
C PHE A 23 9.65 17.25 9.30
N ILE A 24 9.54 16.24 10.15
CA ILE A 24 8.40 15.31 10.23
C ILE A 24 7.43 15.80 11.29
N GLY A 25 6.12 15.75 11.00
CA GLY A 25 5.05 16.07 11.99
C GLY A 25 4.33 17.40 11.74
N ARG A 26 4.53 18.03 10.57
CA ARG A 26 3.71 19.18 10.19
C ARG A 26 2.30 18.73 9.81
N ALA A 27 1.28 19.49 10.20
CA ALA A 27 -0.13 19.18 9.92
C ALA A 27 -0.48 19.20 8.41
N ASP A 28 0.32 19.89 7.60
CA ASP A 28 0.14 20.05 6.15
C ASP A 28 0.93 19.04 5.31
N GLN A 29 1.61 18.07 5.95
CA GLN A 29 2.34 17.05 5.22
C GLN A 29 1.41 16.13 4.44
N SER A 30 1.81 15.78 3.21
CA SER A 30 1.06 14.88 2.32
C SER A 30 0.84 13.48 2.90
N VAL A 31 1.66 13.06 3.86
CA VAL A 31 1.57 11.77 4.57
C VAL A 31 0.65 11.83 5.80
N ASN A 32 0.04 12.98 6.10
CA ASN A 32 -0.92 13.08 7.19
C ASN A 32 -2.14 12.19 6.88
N GLU A 33 -2.57 11.38 7.85
CA GLU A 33 -3.69 10.43 7.73
C GLU A 33 -4.95 11.09 7.17
N SER A 34 -5.33 12.27 7.68
CA SER A 34 -6.52 12.99 7.22
C SER A 34 -6.44 13.44 5.76
N ILE A 35 -5.23 13.72 5.28
CA ILE A 35 -4.97 14.08 3.87
C ILE A 35 -5.00 12.82 3.01
N MET A 36 -4.40 11.73 3.49
CA MET A 36 -4.37 10.45 2.77
C MET A 36 -5.76 9.85 2.60
N VAL A 37 -6.62 9.92 3.63
CA VAL A 37 -8.02 9.49 3.54
C VAL A 37 -8.77 10.30 2.46
N LYS A 38 -8.61 11.63 2.43
CA LYS A 38 -9.21 12.47 1.38
C LYS A 38 -8.70 12.17 -0.04
N ARG A 39 -7.50 11.60 -0.15
CA ARG A 39 -6.85 11.26 -1.42
C ARG A 39 -6.88 9.76 -1.71
N VAL A 40 -7.75 9.01 -1.03
CA VAL A 40 -7.81 7.54 -1.17
C VAL A 40 -8.01 7.09 -2.61
N ASP A 41 -8.73 7.85 -3.43
CA ASP A 41 -8.91 7.52 -4.85
C ASP A 41 -7.59 7.54 -5.64
N GLN A 42 -6.64 8.38 -5.26
CA GLN A 42 -5.28 8.35 -5.84
C GLN A 42 -4.56 7.07 -5.43
N GLN A 43 -4.64 6.68 -4.16
CA GLN A 43 -4.08 5.42 -3.65
C GLN A 43 -4.67 4.22 -4.38
N LEU A 44 -5.99 4.17 -4.55
CA LEU A 44 -6.68 3.08 -5.27
C LEU A 44 -6.24 2.99 -6.73
N ARG A 45 -6.05 4.14 -7.40
CA ARG A 45 -5.56 4.19 -8.78
C ARG A 45 -4.15 3.62 -8.88
N VAL A 46 -3.25 4.01 -7.97
CA VAL A 46 -1.88 3.49 -7.93
C VAL A 46 -1.88 1.99 -7.65
N THR A 47 -2.68 1.53 -6.69
CA THR A 47 -2.78 0.10 -6.35
C THR A 47 -3.30 -0.73 -7.53
N LYS A 48 -4.33 -0.25 -8.24
CA LYS A 48 -4.83 -0.91 -9.45
C LYS A 48 -3.78 -0.94 -10.56
N HIS A 49 -3.09 0.17 -10.78
CA HIS A 49 -2.01 0.20 -11.77
C HIS A 49 -0.89 -0.79 -11.43
N MET A 50 -0.55 -0.94 -10.15
CA MET A 50 0.40 -1.95 -9.70
C MET A 50 -0.06 -3.38 -9.98
N ILE A 51 -1.37 -3.65 -9.84
CA ILE A 51 -1.96 -4.95 -10.17
C ILE A 51 -1.80 -5.22 -11.67
N ASP A 52 -2.06 -4.22 -12.51
CA ASP A 52 -2.10 -4.38 -13.98
C ASP A 52 -0.72 -4.45 -14.62
N CYS A 53 0.25 -3.68 -14.10
CA CYS A 53 1.57 -3.58 -14.75
C CYS A 53 2.55 -4.71 -14.37
N GLN A 54 2.18 -5.60 -13.45
CA GLN A 54 3.05 -6.64 -12.91
C GLN A 54 2.53 -8.03 -13.22
N ASP A 55 3.14 -8.72 -14.19
CA ASP A 55 2.92 -10.16 -14.38
C ASP A 55 3.72 -10.93 -13.32
N LEU A 56 3.09 -11.14 -12.15
CA LEU A 56 3.72 -11.87 -11.05
C LEU A 56 3.87 -13.37 -11.35
N ASP A 57 3.08 -13.92 -12.25
CA ASP A 57 3.22 -15.31 -12.66
C ASP A 57 4.48 -15.54 -13.49
N ALA A 58 4.88 -14.58 -14.29
CA ALA A 58 6.14 -14.62 -15.03
C ALA A 58 7.39 -14.58 -14.12
N LEU A 59 7.23 -14.13 -12.88
CA LEU A 59 8.34 -14.05 -11.90
C LEU A 59 8.50 -15.30 -11.04
N LYS A 60 7.70 -16.36 -11.23
CA LYS A 60 7.70 -17.57 -10.36
C LYS A 60 9.08 -18.24 -10.24
N ASP A 61 9.87 -18.23 -11.27
CA ASP A 61 11.22 -18.81 -11.28
C ASP A 61 12.20 -17.97 -10.45
N GLN A 62 11.93 -16.68 -10.28
CA GLN A 62 12.71 -15.75 -9.47
C GLN A 62 12.13 -15.64 -8.06
N ARG A 63 12.20 -16.70 -7.28
CA ARG A 63 11.51 -16.84 -5.98
C ARG A 63 11.60 -15.61 -5.06
N ARG A 64 12.78 -15.02 -4.91
CA ARG A 64 12.99 -13.86 -4.02
C ARG A 64 12.29 -12.61 -4.55
N LEU A 65 12.39 -12.35 -5.84
CA LEU A 65 11.74 -11.22 -6.49
C LEU A 65 10.22 -11.39 -6.46
N HIS A 66 9.72 -12.57 -6.81
CA HIS A 66 8.29 -12.89 -6.72
C HIS A 66 7.74 -12.67 -5.29
N ALA A 67 8.40 -13.21 -4.27
CA ALA A 67 7.98 -13.02 -2.87
C ALA A 67 8.00 -11.55 -2.45
N TYR A 68 9.01 -10.79 -2.85
CA TYR A 68 9.10 -9.36 -2.60
C TYR A 68 7.94 -8.60 -3.27
N MET A 69 7.66 -8.87 -4.54
CA MET A 69 6.60 -8.18 -5.28
C MET A 69 5.20 -8.52 -4.75
N VAL A 70 4.94 -9.79 -4.39
CA VAL A 70 3.70 -10.20 -3.74
C VAL A 70 3.55 -9.51 -2.39
N HIS A 71 4.61 -9.44 -1.59
CA HIS A 71 4.59 -8.73 -0.31
C HIS A 71 4.31 -7.24 -0.51
N TYR A 72 4.98 -6.60 -1.47
CA TYR A 72 4.78 -5.19 -1.78
C TYR A 72 3.33 -4.90 -2.21
N LEU A 73 2.77 -5.73 -3.10
CA LEU A 73 1.36 -5.61 -3.50
C LEU A 73 0.43 -5.80 -2.29
N SER A 74 0.74 -6.74 -1.40
CA SER A 74 -0.01 -6.95 -0.16
C SER A 74 0.01 -5.74 0.77
N VAL A 75 1.15 -5.04 0.87
CA VAL A 75 1.26 -3.76 1.62
C VAL A 75 0.38 -2.68 0.98
N MET A 76 0.41 -2.55 -0.36
CA MET A 76 -0.43 -1.58 -1.07
C MET A 76 -1.93 -1.83 -0.86
N MET A 77 -2.35 -3.10 -0.87
CA MET A 77 -3.73 -3.50 -0.54
C MET A 77 -4.08 -3.13 0.90
N ALA A 78 -3.21 -3.46 1.86
CA ALA A 78 -3.42 -3.18 3.28
C ALA A 78 -3.54 -1.67 3.56
N VAL A 79 -2.68 -0.85 2.96
CA VAL A 79 -2.73 0.62 3.10
C VAL A 79 -4.04 1.16 2.52
N SER A 80 -4.45 0.68 1.34
CA SER A 80 -5.72 1.07 0.72
C SER A 80 -6.92 0.70 1.60
N ASP A 81 -6.94 -0.51 2.15
CA ASP A 81 -7.98 -0.99 3.06
C ASP A 81 -8.07 -0.13 4.34
N ILE A 82 -6.92 0.19 4.95
CA ILE A 82 -6.88 1.00 6.17
C ILE A 82 -7.46 2.40 5.92
N PHE A 83 -7.11 3.06 4.82
CA PHE A 83 -7.66 4.38 4.51
C PHE A 83 -9.16 4.34 4.22
N LEU A 84 -9.64 3.30 3.55
CA LEU A 84 -11.08 3.11 3.32
C LEU A 84 -11.84 2.78 4.61
N LEU A 85 -11.23 2.03 5.53
CA LEU A 85 -11.79 1.77 6.85
C LEU A 85 -11.82 3.01 7.75
N LEU A 86 -10.83 3.89 7.63
CA LEU A 86 -10.78 5.16 8.36
C LEU A 86 -11.85 6.16 7.85
N ASP A 87 -12.12 6.17 6.55
CA ASP A 87 -13.23 6.92 5.96
C ASP A 87 -14.58 6.41 6.50
N GLY A 88 -14.79 5.10 6.49
CA GLY A 88 -15.94 4.41 7.08
C GLY A 88 -17.28 4.64 6.36
N SER A 89 -17.33 5.45 5.31
CA SER A 89 -18.53 5.69 4.52
C SER A 89 -18.99 4.43 3.76
N ASP A 90 -20.25 4.38 3.35
CA ASP A 90 -20.73 3.26 2.54
C ASP A 90 -20.09 3.24 1.15
N GLU A 91 -19.72 4.41 0.63
CA GLU A 91 -18.92 4.52 -0.59
C GLU A 91 -17.53 3.89 -0.42
N ALA A 92 -16.84 4.18 0.70
CA ALA A 92 -15.56 3.57 1.01
C ALA A 92 -15.64 2.04 1.13
N LYS A 93 -16.69 1.50 1.74
CA LYS A 93 -16.96 0.05 1.81
C LYS A 93 -17.15 -0.57 0.42
N ALA A 94 -17.88 0.12 -0.45
CA ALA A 94 -18.08 -0.32 -1.83
C ALA A 94 -16.74 -0.29 -2.61
N LYS A 95 -15.95 0.77 -2.48
CA LYS A 95 -14.61 0.88 -3.09
C LYS A 95 -13.67 -0.23 -2.60
N ARG A 96 -13.71 -0.57 -1.31
CA ARG A 96 -12.91 -1.66 -0.73
C ARG A 96 -13.28 -3.01 -1.34
N THR A 97 -14.57 -3.32 -1.37
CA THR A 97 -15.06 -4.56 -2.01
C THR A 97 -14.67 -4.61 -3.49
N GLY A 98 -14.81 -3.49 -4.20
CA GLY A 98 -14.42 -3.37 -5.60
C GLY A 98 -12.90 -3.55 -5.83
N LEU A 99 -12.05 -3.07 -4.92
CA LEU A 99 -10.59 -3.26 -5.02
C LEU A 99 -10.20 -4.74 -4.86
N TRP A 100 -10.77 -5.45 -3.89
CA TRP A 100 -10.53 -6.88 -3.71
C TRP A 100 -11.06 -7.73 -4.86
N GLN A 101 -12.22 -7.34 -5.42
CA GLN A 101 -12.73 -8.00 -6.62
C GLN A 101 -11.82 -7.74 -7.82
N TYR A 102 -11.35 -6.49 -7.99
CA TYR A 102 -10.40 -6.12 -9.02
C TYR A 102 -9.12 -6.96 -8.95
N LEU A 103 -8.51 -7.08 -7.78
CA LEU A 103 -7.36 -7.94 -7.58
C LEU A 103 -7.65 -9.38 -8.01
N LYS A 104 -8.79 -9.94 -7.59
CA LYS A 104 -9.18 -11.32 -7.90
C LYS A 104 -9.33 -11.57 -9.41
N ASP A 105 -9.81 -10.56 -10.14
CA ASP A 105 -10.10 -10.68 -11.58
C ASP A 105 -8.85 -10.47 -12.45
N HIS A 106 -7.81 -9.79 -11.93
CA HIS A 106 -6.62 -9.40 -12.70
C HIS A 106 -5.36 -10.20 -12.37
N VAL A 107 -5.37 -11.02 -11.32
CA VAL A 107 -4.21 -11.86 -10.96
C VAL A 107 -4.60 -13.34 -10.90
N SER A 108 -3.61 -14.23 -11.01
CA SER A 108 -3.85 -15.65 -10.84
C SER A 108 -4.34 -16.00 -9.43
N THR A 109 -5.06 -17.11 -9.30
CA THR A 109 -5.53 -17.63 -8.01
C THR A 109 -4.38 -17.83 -7.01
N GLY A 110 -3.18 -18.19 -7.48
CA GLY A 110 -1.98 -18.34 -6.66
C GLY A 110 -1.53 -17.02 -6.05
N VAL A 111 -1.41 -15.98 -6.87
CA VAL A 111 -1.03 -14.62 -6.44
C VAL A 111 -2.11 -14.05 -5.52
N TYR A 112 -3.40 -14.17 -5.87
CA TYR A 112 -4.50 -13.71 -5.03
C TYR A 112 -4.43 -14.34 -3.62
N ARG A 113 -4.23 -15.66 -3.53
CA ARG A 113 -4.07 -16.34 -2.24
C ARG A 113 -2.84 -15.85 -1.48
N ALA A 114 -1.71 -15.68 -2.16
CA ALA A 114 -0.48 -15.20 -1.53
C ALA A 114 -0.65 -13.80 -0.94
N VAL A 115 -1.31 -12.86 -1.64
CA VAL A 115 -1.67 -11.53 -1.11
C VAL A 115 -2.65 -11.66 0.05
N ARG A 116 -3.65 -12.54 -0.08
CA ARG A 116 -4.69 -12.77 0.95
C ARG A 116 -4.13 -13.35 2.25
N TYR A 117 -3.12 -14.22 2.18
CA TYR A 117 -2.45 -14.80 3.35
C TYR A 117 -1.24 -13.99 3.85
N ASN A 118 -1.05 -12.77 3.32
CA ASN A 118 -0.06 -11.80 3.76
C ASN A 118 -0.78 -10.61 4.44
N LEU A 119 -0.12 -9.45 4.54
CA LEU A 119 -0.64 -8.23 5.20
C LEU A 119 -2.01 -7.78 4.66
N GLY A 120 -2.26 -7.91 3.36
CA GLY A 120 -3.54 -7.54 2.75
C GLY A 120 -4.72 -8.28 3.37
N GLY A 121 -4.58 -9.57 3.67
CA GLY A 121 -5.67 -10.34 4.28
C GLY A 121 -5.92 -10.01 5.75
N LEU A 122 -4.92 -9.49 6.46
CA LEU A 122 -5.08 -9.05 7.86
C LEU A 122 -5.95 -7.79 7.97
N THR A 123 -6.07 -7.02 6.91
CA THR A 123 -6.90 -5.81 6.87
C THR A 123 -8.31 -6.06 6.33
N ASP A 124 -8.56 -7.21 5.67
CA ASP A 124 -9.88 -7.58 5.13
C ASP A 124 -10.46 -8.82 5.85
N LEU A 125 -10.67 -8.71 7.15
CA LEU A 125 -11.23 -9.77 7.97
C LEU A 125 -12.74 -9.94 7.70
N LYS A 126 -13.15 -11.15 7.30
CA LYS A 126 -14.54 -11.47 6.85
C LYS A 126 -15.46 -11.92 7.98
N PHE A 127 -15.27 -11.44 9.21
CA PHE A 127 -16.17 -11.74 10.32
C PHE A 127 -16.76 -10.47 10.95
N PRO A 128 -17.93 -10.56 11.63
CA PRO A 128 -18.51 -9.42 12.31
C PRO A 128 -17.55 -8.80 13.32
N GLY A 129 -17.27 -7.50 13.17
CA GLY A 129 -16.30 -6.81 14.02
C GLY A 129 -14.85 -6.83 13.53
N GLY A 130 -14.54 -7.53 12.44
CA GLY A 130 -13.19 -7.57 11.85
C GLY A 130 -12.64 -6.18 11.53
N ASP A 131 -13.46 -5.30 10.99
CA ASP A 131 -13.09 -3.91 10.69
C ASP A 131 -12.72 -3.12 11.94
N LYS A 132 -13.46 -3.30 13.04
CA LYS A 132 -13.14 -2.68 14.34
C LYS A 132 -11.83 -3.19 14.91
N LEU A 133 -11.57 -4.49 14.78
CA LEU A 133 -10.33 -5.11 15.21
C LEU A 133 -9.14 -4.55 14.40
N THR A 134 -9.25 -4.52 13.07
CA THR A 134 -8.22 -3.95 12.18
C THR A 134 -7.90 -2.51 12.56
N LEU A 135 -8.92 -1.66 12.73
CA LEU A 135 -8.71 -0.27 13.16
C LEU A 135 -8.13 -0.16 14.56
N GLY A 136 -8.51 -1.05 15.49
CA GLY A 136 -7.95 -1.12 16.83
C GLY A 136 -6.45 -1.41 16.81
N VAL A 137 -6.05 -2.45 16.08
CA VAL A 137 -4.64 -2.83 15.88
C VAL A 137 -3.87 -1.68 15.20
N TYR A 138 -4.40 -1.12 14.13
CA TYR A 138 -3.78 0.02 13.44
C TYR A 138 -3.53 1.19 14.39
N ARG A 139 -4.52 1.58 15.21
CA ARG A 139 -4.37 2.69 16.18
C ARG A 139 -3.31 2.39 17.23
N GLN A 140 -3.17 1.13 17.66
CA GLN A 140 -2.11 0.75 18.61
C GLN A 140 -0.72 0.80 17.95
N LEU A 141 -0.58 0.24 16.74
CA LEU A 141 0.67 0.31 15.98
C LEU A 141 1.10 1.76 15.72
N ARG A 142 0.15 2.63 15.37
CA ARG A 142 0.42 4.06 15.18
C ARG A 142 0.99 4.73 16.43
N LYS A 143 0.48 4.38 17.65
CA LYS A 143 1.02 4.91 18.90
C LYS A 143 2.44 4.42 19.18
N ILE A 144 2.72 3.14 18.91
CA ILE A 144 4.02 2.52 19.16
C ILE A 144 5.08 3.05 18.18
N PHE A 145 4.76 3.09 16.91
CA PHE A 145 5.71 3.47 15.85
C PHE A 145 5.69 4.98 15.53
N LYS A 146 4.84 5.76 16.22
CA LYS A 146 4.69 7.20 16.01
C LYS A 146 4.52 7.60 14.54
N PHE A 147 3.77 6.81 13.79
CA PHE A 147 3.37 7.20 12.43
C PHE A 147 2.46 8.43 12.51
N ASN A 148 2.82 9.49 11.80
CA ASN A 148 2.01 10.70 11.71
C ASN A 148 0.89 10.57 10.71
#